data_16202925503356068418db68f236fe49
#
_entry.id   16202925503356068418db68f236fe49
#
_cell.length_a   1.000
_cell.length_b   1.000
_cell.length_c   1.000
_cell.angle_alpha   90.00
_cell.angle_beta   90.00
_cell.angle_gamma   90.00
#
_symmetry.space_group_name_H-M   'P 1'
#
loop_
_entity.id
_entity.type
_entity.pdbx_description
1 polymer ?
#
loop_
_entity_poly.entity_id
_entity_poly.type
_entity_poly.pdbx_seq_one_letter_code
_entity_poly.pdbx_strand_id
1 'polypeptide(L)'
;MTKTVRNIEESLHSVKELISAELSAVDGDVFDFSRYPLSFVGKASRARFTLLTSAALGAAPAPAEKAAAAAELAHTASLLHDDCLDSARYRRGLPTLYDQAGVNEAILVGDLVIAMALECAASAAPDLQGSLIGTVRRMTEGALIEENSKGRRISAETSEKIISLKTGALFRWCSAAACRLAGRPELLPGCARLGEDAGCAFQLVDDVLDFEGEPEACGKETLKDVNEGKFTLPLILALNDPKAGPEAERLLAAVKAGAGTDLAPALDLAALVRDGGFAAAARRQAAVKINALFPLAEKFPDREGAAALKDFLSALASRTA
;
A
#
# COMPACT_ATOMS: atom_id res chain seq x y z
N MET A 1 -10.02 24.39 7.89
CA MET A 1 -8.96 23.75 7.07
C MET A 1 -7.73 24.63 7.13
N THR A 2 -6.58 24.15 7.61
CA THR A 2 -5.35 24.93 7.71
C THR A 2 -4.81 25.28 6.31
N LYS A 3 -3.90 26.28 6.22
CA LYS A 3 -3.28 26.68 4.94
C LYS A 3 -2.53 25.50 4.31
N THR A 4 -1.79 24.73 5.11
CA THR A 4 -1.05 23.55 4.66
C THR A 4 -1.99 22.48 4.08
N VAL A 5 -3.12 22.17 4.73
CA VAL A 5 -4.07 21.19 4.23
C VAL A 5 -4.69 21.62 2.90
N ARG A 6 -5.01 22.92 2.73
CA ARG A 6 -5.49 23.45 1.44
C ARG A 6 -4.44 23.26 0.34
N ASN A 7 -3.19 23.62 0.61
CA ASN A 7 -2.11 23.45 -0.36
C ASN A 7 -1.88 21.98 -0.73
N ILE A 8 -2.06 21.03 0.20
CA ILE A 8 -1.94 19.61 -0.09
C ILE A 8 -3.04 19.12 -1.05
N GLU A 9 -4.28 19.58 -0.89
CA GLU A 9 -5.36 19.23 -1.85
C GLU A 9 -5.12 19.80 -3.25
N GLU A 10 -4.60 21.02 -3.34
CA GLU A 10 -4.19 21.63 -4.62
C GLU A 10 -3.04 20.83 -5.25
N SER A 11 -2.01 20.47 -4.48
CA SER A 11 -0.92 19.62 -4.98
C SER A 11 -1.37 18.20 -5.36
N LEU A 12 -2.35 17.61 -4.67
CA LEU A 12 -2.94 16.33 -5.08
C LEU A 12 -3.69 16.45 -6.41
N HIS A 13 -4.31 17.59 -6.68
CA HIS A 13 -4.90 17.85 -7.99
C HIS A 13 -3.82 17.92 -9.07
N SER A 14 -2.74 18.68 -8.84
CA SER A 14 -1.58 18.73 -9.76
C SER A 14 -0.96 17.36 -10.01
N VAL A 15 -0.85 16.50 -8.97
CA VAL A 15 -0.40 15.11 -9.14
C VAL A 15 -1.28 14.31 -10.07
N LYS A 16 -2.61 14.47 -9.97
CA LYS A 16 -3.55 13.79 -10.89
C LYS A 16 -3.41 14.29 -12.32
N GLU A 17 -3.23 15.60 -12.50
CA GLU A 17 -2.99 16.19 -13.81
C GLU A 17 -1.67 15.68 -14.43
N LEU A 18 -0.59 15.62 -13.65
CA LEU A 18 0.70 15.06 -14.08
C LEU A 18 0.53 13.61 -14.54
N ILE A 19 -0.10 12.76 -13.74
CA ILE A 19 -0.34 11.36 -14.11
C ILE A 19 -1.20 11.27 -15.38
N SER A 20 -2.27 12.07 -15.47
CA SER A 20 -3.13 12.10 -16.67
C SER A 20 -2.37 12.53 -17.91
N ALA A 21 -1.47 13.51 -17.81
CA ALA A 21 -0.63 13.96 -18.91
C ALA A 21 0.33 12.85 -19.38
N GLU A 22 1.00 12.16 -18.46
CA GLU A 22 1.89 11.03 -18.79
C GLU A 22 1.13 9.92 -19.53
N LEU A 23 -0.06 9.54 -19.04
CA LEU A 23 -0.88 8.50 -19.67
C LEU A 23 -1.39 8.94 -21.05
N SER A 24 -1.76 10.22 -21.20
CA SER A 24 -2.25 10.77 -22.47
C SER A 24 -1.13 10.99 -23.50
N ALA A 25 0.13 10.97 -23.08
CA ALA A 25 1.28 11.06 -23.99
C ALA A 25 1.58 9.73 -24.70
N VAL A 26 0.99 8.62 -24.25
CA VAL A 26 1.09 7.33 -24.96
C VAL A 26 0.25 7.40 -26.22
N ASP A 27 0.85 6.98 -27.36
CA ASP A 27 0.13 6.90 -28.62
C ASP A 27 -1.07 5.94 -28.49
N GLY A 28 -2.26 6.41 -28.86
CA GLY A 28 -3.49 5.62 -28.77
C GLY A 28 -3.48 4.34 -29.62
N ASP A 29 -2.64 4.28 -30.67
CA ASP A 29 -2.40 3.06 -31.45
C ASP A 29 -1.55 2.04 -30.69
N VAL A 30 -0.77 2.48 -29.69
CA VAL A 30 -0.02 1.60 -28.79
C VAL A 30 -0.93 1.09 -27.67
N PHE A 31 -1.54 2.00 -26.92
CA PHE A 31 -2.51 1.67 -25.88
C PHE A 31 -3.39 2.87 -25.53
N ASP A 32 -4.70 2.70 -25.66
CA ASP A 32 -5.67 3.75 -25.36
C ASP A 32 -6.17 3.63 -23.92
N PHE A 33 -5.52 4.35 -23.00
CA PHE A 33 -5.90 4.39 -21.59
C PHE A 33 -7.33 4.89 -21.34
N SER A 34 -7.93 5.62 -22.29
CA SER A 34 -9.31 6.12 -22.13
C SER A 34 -10.37 5.02 -22.22
N ARG A 35 -10.05 3.89 -22.82
CA ARG A 35 -10.96 2.73 -22.94
C ARG A 35 -11.09 1.94 -21.64
N TYR A 36 -10.12 2.10 -20.75
CA TYR A 36 -10.07 1.32 -19.52
C TYR A 36 -10.28 2.27 -18.33
N PRO A 37 -11.35 2.12 -17.54
CA PRO A 37 -11.60 2.96 -16.38
C PRO A 37 -10.67 2.59 -15.21
N LEU A 38 -9.35 2.63 -15.48
CA LEU A 38 -8.34 2.33 -14.48
C LEU A 38 -8.30 3.47 -13.45
N SER A 39 -8.53 3.13 -12.19
CA SER A 39 -8.34 4.09 -11.11
C SER A 39 -6.85 4.24 -10.80
N PHE A 40 -6.12 4.98 -11.66
CA PHE A 40 -4.68 5.25 -11.48
C PHE A 40 -4.37 5.98 -10.17
N VAL A 41 -5.33 6.72 -9.64
CA VAL A 41 -5.16 7.42 -8.36
C VAL A 41 -6.35 7.10 -7.46
N GLY A 42 -6.22 6.06 -6.65
CA GLY A 42 -7.25 5.70 -5.67
C GLY A 42 -7.37 6.75 -4.55
N LYS A 43 -7.18 6.33 -3.30
CA LYS A 43 -7.14 7.26 -2.14
C LYS A 43 -5.90 8.16 -2.13
N ALA A 44 -4.99 8.04 -3.11
CA ALA A 44 -3.72 8.80 -3.23
C ALA A 44 -2.89 8.81 -1.94
N SER A 45 -2.86 7.69 -1.21
CA SER A 45 -2.24 7.65 0.12
C SER A 45 -0.73 7.87 0.07
N ARG A 46 -0.06 7.39 -0.97
CA ARG A 46 1.39 7.55 -1.16
C ARG A 46 1.72 8.96 -1.60
N ALA A 47 0.94 9.51 -2.54
CA ALA A 47 1.08 10.91 -2.95
C ALA A 47 0.84 11.84 -1.76
N ARG A 48 -0.24 11.67 -1.01
CA ARG A 48 -0.55 12.47 0.18
C ARG A 48 0.57 12.38 1.21
N PHE A 49 1.10 11.19 1.49
CA PHE A 49 2.21 11.00 2.40
C PHE A 49 3.48 11.70 1.92
N THR A 50 3.82 11.60 0.62
CA THR A 50 4.96 12.29 0.01
C THR A 50 4.83 13.80 0.16
N LEU A 51 3.68 14.36 -0.19
CA LEU A 51 3.42 15.80 -0.13
C LEU A 51 3.44 16.34 1.31
N LEU A 52 2.81 15.64 2.26
CA LEU A 52 2.81 16.02 3.67
C LEU A 52 4.22 15.98 4.27
N THR A 53 5.00 14.94 3.96
CA THR A 53 6.38 14.83 4.41
C THR A 53 7.24 15.91 3.78
N SER A 54 7.04 16.22 2.49
CA SER A 54 7.74 17.29 1.78
C SER A 54 7.44 18.66 2.38
N ALA A 55 6.16 18.95 2.66
CA ALA A 55 5.75 20.20 3.32
C ALA A 55 6.36 20.32 4.72
N ALA A 56 6.30 19.26 5.53
CA ALA A 56 6.87 19.25 6.88
C ALA A 56 8.40 19.48 6.87
N LEU A 57 9.09 19.06 5.82
CA LEU A 57 10.54 19.24 5.66
C LEU A 57 10.91 20.55 4.94
N GLY A 58 9.94 21.29 4.39
CA GLY A 58 10.16 22.55 3.67
C GLY A 58 10.62 22.37 2.22
N ALA A 59 10.31 21.24 1.58
CA ALA A 59 10.59 21.02 0.16
C ALA A 59 9.68 21.88 -0.73
N ALA A 60 10.18 22.25 -1.93
CA ALA A 60 9.40 22.97 -2.92
C ALA A 60 8.25 22.09 -3.46
N PRO A 61 7.04 22.65 -3.73
CA PRO A 61 5.88 21.89 -4.16
C PRO A 61 6.10 21.14 -5.49
N ALA A 62 6.56 21.81 -6.55
CA ALA A 62 6.63 21.22 -7.88
C ALA A 62 7.49 19.93 -7.96
N PRO A 63 8.72 19.86 -7.40
CA PRO A 63 9.45 18.59 -7.35
C PRO A 63 8.75 17.53 -6.46
N ALA A 64 8.10 17.96 -5.37
CA ALA A 64 7.37 17.05 -4.49
C ALA A 64 6.15 16.41 -5.19
N GLU A 65 5.43 17.18 -6.02
CA GLU A 65 4.31 16.70 -6.84
C GLU A 65 4.76 15.65 -7.87
N LYS A 66 5.90 15.86 -8.53
CA LYS A 66 6.49 14.87 -9.44
C LYS A 66 6.90 13.58 -8.72
N ALA A 67 7.54 13.71 -7.55
CA ALA A 67 7.87 12.53 -6.73
C ALA A 67 6.60 11.80 -6.24
N ALA A 68 5.54 12.53 -5.89
CA ALA A 68 4.26 11.98 -5.53
C ALA A 68 3.58 11.25 -6.70
N ALA A 69 3.65 11.81 -7.92
CA ALA A 69 3.18 11.14 -9.14
C ALA A 69 3.96 9.86 -9.41
N ALA A 70 5.29 9.89 -9.30
CA ALA A 70 6.13 8.71 -9.43
C ALA A 70 5.74 7.59 -8.45
N ALA A 71 5.44 7.94 -7.20
CA ALA A 71 5.01 6.97 -6.19
C ALA A 71 3.66 6.31 -6.52
N GLU A 72 2.68 7.08 -7.00
CA GLU A 72 1.37 6.53 -7.39
C GLU A 72 1.45 5.71 -8.67
N LEU A 73 2.26 6.12 -9.65
CA LEU A 73 2.51 5.33 -10.87
C LEU A 73 3.19 4.00 -10.53
N ALA A 74 4.24 4.01 -9.71
CA ALA A 74 4.92 2.79 -9.28
C ALA A 74 3.96 1.85 -8.52
N HIS A 75 3.08 2.41 -7.68
CA HIS A 75 2.03 1.63 -7.03
C HIS A 75 1.01 1.07 -8.02
N THR A 76 0.57 1.86 -8.97
CA THR A 76 -0.39 1.42 -9.98
C THR A 76 0.18 0.28 -10.83
N ALA A 77 1.44 0.38 -11.24
CA ALA A 77 2.14 -0.72 -11.93
C ALA A 77 2.15 -2.00 -11.09
N SER A 78 2.46 -1.89 -9.79
CA SER A 78 2.42 -3.06 -8.90
C SER A 78 1.02 -3.68 -8.78
N LEU A 79 -0.04 -2.86 -8.79
CA LEU A 79 -1.42 -3.35 -8.76
C LEU A 79 -1.81 -4.07 -10.06
N LEU A 80 -1.36 -3.59 -11.23
CA LEU A 80 -1.61 -4.26 -12.52
C LEU A 80 -0.96 -5.65 -12.56
N HIS A 81 0.25 -5.77 -12.01
CA HIS A 81 0.93 -7.07 -11.89
C HIS A 81 0.28 -7.96 -10.83
N ASP A 82 -0.08 -7.42 -9.67
CA ASP A 82 -0.79 -8.17 -8.61
C ASP A 82 -2.14 -8.70 -9.11
N ASP A 83 -2.90 -7.92 -9.91
CA ASP A 83 -4.16 -8.37 -10.51
C ASP A 83 -3.97 -9.60 -11.44
N CYS A 84 -2.82 -9.68 -12.13
CA CYS A 84 -2.46 -10.86 -12.92
C CYS A 84 -2.11 -12.07 -12.04
N LEU A 85 -1.30 -11.87 -10.98
CA LEU A 85 -0.88 -12.91 -10.06
C LEU A 85 -2.04 -13.52 -9.27
N ASP A 86 -2.98 -12.66 -8.86
CA ASP A 86 -4.15 -13.05 -8.06
C ASP A 86 -5.37 -13.41 -8.95
N SER A 87 -5.25 -13.32 -10.29
CA SER A 87 -6.36 -13.48 -11.25
C SER A 87 -7.59 -12.64 -10.88
N ALA A 88 -7.35 -11.43 -10.40
CA ALA A 88 -8.37 -10.55 -9.86
C ALA A 88 -9.23 -9.93 -10.97
N ARG A 89 -10.54 -10.24 -10.98
CA ARG A 89 -11.47 -9.71 -11.99
C ARG A 89 -11.94 -8.29 -11.69
N TYR A 90 -12.04 -7.93 -10.42
CA TYR A 90 -12.51 -6.63 -9.95
C TYR A 90 -11.56 -6.00 -8.95
N ARG A 91 -11.40 -4.67 -9.06
CA ARG A 91 -10.67 -3.84 -8.09
C ARG A 91 -11.44 -2.55 -7.83
N ARG A 92 -11.79 -2.29 -6.57
CA ARG A 92 -12.59 -1.12 -6.17
C ARG A 92 -13.93 -0.99 -6.92
N GLY A 93 -14.56 -2.13 -7.21
CA GLY A 93 -15.84 -2.18 -7.93
C GLY A 93 -15.74 -2.00 -9.45
N LEU A 94 -14.54 -1.83 -10.00
CA LEU A 94 -14.28 -1.75 -11.44
C LEU A 94 -13.60 -3.03 -11.94
N PRO A 95 -13.87 -3.48 -13.18
CA PRO A 95 -13.12 -4.56 -13.81
C PRO A 95 -11.64 -4.20 -13.88
N THR A 96 -10.76 -5.19 -13.64
CA THR A 96 -9.30 -5.01 -13.79
C THR A 96 -8.89 -5.01 -15.26
N LEU A 97 -7.69 -4.51 -15.57
CA LEU A 97 -7.15 -4.64 -16.91
C LEU A 97 -6.94 -6.11 -17.30
N TYR A 98 -6.56 -6.94 -16.32
CA TYR A 98 -6.47 -8.39 -16.49
C TYR A 98 -7.81 -9.01 -16.97
N ASP A 99 -8.95 -8.61 -16.39
CA ASP A 99 -10.27 -9.10 -16.80
C ASP A 99 -10.72 -8.55 -18.17
N GLN A 100 -10.37 -7.31 -18.50
CA GLN A 100 -10.82 -6.63 -19.73
C GLN A 100 -9.96 -6.96 -20.94
N ALA A 101 -8.64 -7.02 -20.78
CA ALA A 101 -7.69 -7.11 -21.89
C ALA A 101 -6.80 -8.38 -21.82
N GLY A 102 -6.83 -9.08 -20.69
CA GLY A 102 -6.06 -10.30 -20.48
C GLY A 102 -4.68 -10.05 -19.86
N VAL A 103 -4.02 -11.18 -19.50
CA VAL A 103 -2.77 -11.17 -18.73
C VAL A 103 -1.63 -10.47 -19.47
N ASN A 104 -1.51 -10.68 -20.77
CA ASN A 104 -0.39 -10.15 -21.56
C ASN A 104 -0.41 -8.62 -21.60
N GLU A 105 -1.57 -8.03 -21.88
CA GLU A 105 -1.73 -6.56 -21.90
C GLU A 105 -1.55 -5.97 -20.52
N ALA A 106 -2.10 -6.58 -19.48
CA ALA A 106 -1.95 -6.10 -18.11
C ALA A 106 -0.49 -6.08 -17.65
N ILE A 107 0.32 -7.10 -17.99
CA ILE A 107 1.76 -7.13 -17.70
C ILE A 107 2.47 -6.01 -18.46
N LEU A 108 2.26 -5.90 -19.78
CA LEU A 108 2.95 -4.90 -20.61
C LEU A 108 2.59 -3.46 -20.21
N VAL A 109 1.33 -3.20 -19.87
CA VAL A 109 0.90 -1.89 -19.37
C VAL A 109 1.51 -1.62 -17.98
N GLY A 110 1.64 -2.63 -17.12
CA GLY A 110 2.36 -2.54 -15.86
C GLY A 110 3.82 -2.12 -16.07
N ASP A 111 4.52 -2.73 -17.03
CA ASP A 111 5.90 -2.38 -17.39
C ASP A 111 6.00 -0.95 -17.96
N LEU A 112 5.04 -0.54 -18.79
CA LEU A 112 4.96 0.83 -19.31
C LEU A 112 4.77 1.85 -18.18
N VAL A 113 3.84 1.59 -17.26
CA VAL A 113 3.56 2.49 -16.13
C VAL A 113 4.74 2.58 -15.16
N ILE A 114 5.51 1.49 -14.96
CA ILE A 114 6.73 1.57 -14.14
C ILE A 114 7.82 2.42 -14.84
N ALA A 115 7.94 2.36 -16.16
CA ALA A 115 8.86 3.23 -16.90
C ALA A 115 8.48 4.71 -16.72
N MET A 116 7.20 5.06 -16.83
CA MET A 116 6.68 6.41 -16.55
C MET A 116 6.98 6.86 -15.11
N ALA A 117 6.84 5.97 -14.13
CA ALA A 117 7.17 6.28 -12.74
C ALA A 117 8.65 6.64 -12.58
N LEU A 118 9.55 5.95 -13.29
CA LEU A 118 10.99 6.22 -13.27
C LEU A 118 11.33 7.56 -13.95
N GLU A 119 10.64 7.91 -15.03
CA GLU A 119 10.78 9.21 -15.71
C GLU A 119 10.27 10.36 -14.83
N CYS A 120 9.11 10.22 -14.20
CA CYS A 120 8.61 11.18 -13.22
C CYS A 120 9.59 11.37 -12.06
N ALA A 121 10.16 10.30 -11.51
CA ALA A 121 11.16 10.38 -10.46
C ALA A 121 12.42 11.13 -10.91
N ALA A 122 12.92 10.85 -12.11
CA ALA A 122 14.07 11.55 -12.70
C ALA A 122 13.79 13.04 -12.90
N SER A 123 12.56 13.39 -13.31
CA SER A 123 12.13 14.77 -13.51
C SER A 123 11.94 15.56 -12.21
N ALA A 124 11.73 14.88 -11.08
CA ALA A 124 11.70 15.49 -9.74
C ALA A 124 13.12 15.83 -9.25
N ALA A 125 14.04 14.86 -9.32
CA ALA A 125 15.48 15.02 -9.13
C ALA A 125 16.22 13.80 -9.71
N PRO A 126 17.40 13.98 -10.33
CA PRO A 126 18.10 12.91 -11.06
C PRO A 126 18.45 11.68 -10.22
N ASP A 127 18.73 11.87 -8.92
CA ASP A 127 19.08 10.80 -7.98
C ASP A 127 17.86 9.99 -7.49
N LEU A 128 16.64 10.48 -7.70
CA LEU A 128 15.43 9.80 -7.28
C LEU A 128 15.10 8.59 -8.17
N GLN A 129 15.43 8.64 -9.46
CA GLN A 129 15.24 7.51 -10.38
C GLN A 129 15.97 6.25 -9.89
N GLY A 130 17.28 6.35 -9.63
CA GLY A 130 18.08 5.23 -9.17
C GLY A 130 17.59 4.66 -7.84
N SER A 131 17.11 5.52 -6.94
CA SER A 131 16.53 5.09 -5.67
C SER A 131 15.16 4.42 -5.84
N LEU A 132 14.36 4.82 -6.82
CA LEU A 132 13.08 4.17 -7.15
C LEU A 132 13.30 2.80 -7.78
N ILE A 133 14.30 2.63 -8.65
CA ILE A 133 14.71 1.32 -9.19
C ILE A 133 15.01 0.34 -8.04
N GLY A 134 15.83 0.78 -7.06
CA GLY A 134 16.12 -0.03 -5.88
C GLY A 134 14.87 -0.35 -5.05
N THR A 135 13.89 0.55 -5.02
CA THR A 135 12.62 0.35 -4.33
C THR A 135 11.74 -0.67 -5.05
N VAL A 136 11.59 -0.56 -6.37
CA VAL A 136 10.85 -1.53 -7.20
C VAL A 136 11.42 -2.93 -7.03
N ARG A 137 12.77 -3.06 -7.06
CA ARG A 137 13.43 -4.34 -6.79
C ARG A 137 13.00 -4.91 -5.43
N ARG A 138 13.02 -4.12 -4.35
CA ARG A 138 12.59 -4.58 -3.02
C ARG A 138 11.12 -4.98 -2.99
N MET A 139 10.24 -4.22 -3.66
CA MET A 139 8.82 -4.56 -3.77
C MET A 139 8.63 -5.91 -4.45
N THR A 140 9.35 -6.16 -5.55
CA THR A 140 9.33 -7.45 -6.27
C THR A 140 9.89 -8.58 -5.42
N GLU A 141 10.99 -8.37 -4.67
CA GLU A 141 11.51 -9.35 -3.72
C GLU A 141 10.45 -9.72 -2.66
N GLY A 142 9.70 -8.74 -2.14
CA GLY A 142 8.58 -8.96 -1.22
C GLY A 142 7.44 -9.77 -1.83
N ALA A 143 7.04 -9.43 -3.06
CA ALA A 143 6.01 -10.15 -3.81
C ALA A 143 6.43 -11.60 -4.10
N LEU A 144 7.70 -11.85 -4.45
CA LEU A 144 8.23 -13.20 -4.66
C LEU A 144 8.21 -14.05 -3.38
N ILE A 145 8.56 -13.45 -2.21
CA ILE A 145 8.46 -14.17 -0.93
C ILE A 145 7.01 -14.52 -0.64
N GLU A 146 6.08 -13.58 -0.82
CA GLU A 146 4.65 -13.81 -0.62
C GLU A 146 4.13 -14.93 -1.52
N GLU A 147 4.39 -14.86 -2.84
CA GLU A 147 3.95 -15.85 -3.82
C GLU A 147 4.47 -17.25 -3.52
N ASN A 148 5.78 -17.37 -3.21
CA ASN A 148 6.38 -18.65 -2.82
C ASN A 148 5.88 -19.19 -1.47
N SER A 149 5.22 -18.35 -0.67
CA SER A 149 4.67 -18.69 0.65
C SER A 149 3.17 -19.01 0.62
N LYS A 150 2.48 -18.74 -0.48
CA LYS A 150 1.03 -19.00 -0.60
C LYS A 150 0.69 -20.44 -0.25
N GLY A 151 -0.35 -20.61 0.55
CA GLY A 151 -0.81 -21.93 1.02
C GLY A 151 0.04 -22.59 2.11
N ARG A 152 1.16 -21.98 2.51
CA ARG A 152 2.06 -22.50 3.55
C ARG A 152 2.03 -21.61 4.78
N ARG A 153 1.97 -22.21 5.97
CA ARG A 153 2.10 -21.46 7.23
C ARG A 153 3.48 -20.82 7.32
N ILE A 154 3.51 -19.50 7.55
CA ILE A 154 4.73 -18.72 7.71
C ILE A 154 4.82 -18.17 9.15
N SER A 155 6.02 -17.73 9.55
CA SER A 155 6.22 -17.05 10.82
C SER A 155 5.80 -15.58 10.77
N ALA A 156 5.60 -14.96 11.93
CA ALA A 156 5.32 -13.53 12.05
C ALA A 156 6.46 -12.68 11.45
N GLU A 157 7.72 -13.11 11.62
CA GLU A 157 8.89 -12.45 11.05
C GLU A 157 8.88 -12.49 9.51
N THR A 158 8.46 -13.61 8.93
CA THR A 158 8.31 -13.73 7.47
C THR A 158 7.20 -12.80 6.96
N SER A 159 6.06 -12.75 7.65
CA SER A 159 4.97 -11.82 7.34
C SER A 159 5.43 -10.37 7.45
N GLU A 160 6.14 -9.99 8.53
CA GLU A 160 6.69 -8.65 8.69
C GLU A 160 7.69 -8.30 7.57
N LYS A 161 8.53 -9.25 7.14
CA LYS A 161 9.45 -9.06 6.02
C LYS A 161 8.72 -8.82 4.70
N ILE A 162 7.66 -9.57 4.41
CA ILE A 162 6.81 -9.36 3.22
C ILE A 162 6.22 -7.96 3.25
N ILE A 163 5.61 -7.55 4.34
CA ILE A 163 5.01 -6.22 4.53
C ILE A 163 6.05 -5.11 4.34
N SER A 164 7.22 -5.23 4.98
CA SER A 164 8.30 -4.24 4.85
C SER A 164 8.79 -4.09 3.42
N LEU A 165 8.97 -5.21 2.71
CA LEU A 165 9.46 -5.20 1.33
C LEU A 165 8.37 -4.78 0.34
N LYS A 166 7.17 -5.36 0.40
CA LYS A 166 6.11 -5.13 -0.59
C LYS A 166 5.47 -3.75 -0.44
N THR A 167 5.13 -3.34 0.78
CA THR A 167 4.43 -2.09 1.05
C THR A 167 5.34 -1.03 1.68
N GLY A 168 6.12 -1.40 2.69
CA GLY A 168 7.01 -0.51 3.43
C GLY A 168 8.06 0.16 2.54
N ALA A 169 8.60 -0.55 1.55
CA ALA A 169 9.65 -0.03 0.67
C ALA A 169 9.23 1.21 -0.12
N LEU A 170 7.99 1.25 -0.64
CA LEU A 170 7.53 2.42 -1.41
C LEU A 170 7.24 3.61 -0.49
N PHE A 171 6.64 3.41 0.68
CA PHE A 171 6.48 4.46 1.67
C PHE A 171 7.84 4.99 2.17
N ARG A 172 8.83 4.11 2.38
CA ARG A 172 10.23 4.47 2.67
C ARG A 172 10.78 5.39 1.59
N TRP A 173 10.58 5.06 0.32
CA TRP A 173 11.01 5.89 -0.80
C TRP A 173 10.31 7.25 -0.79
N CYS A 174 9.00 7.31 -0.58
CA CYS A 174 8.23 8.56 -0.51
C CYS A 174 8.85 9.55 0.50
N SER A 175 9.09 9.09 1.72
CA SER A 175 9.66 9.92 2.78
C SER A 175 11.13 10.28 2.53
N ALA A 176 11.92 9.34 2.00
CA ALA A 176 13.32 9.59 1.63
C ALA A 176 13.44 10.59 0.47
N ALA A 177 12.56 10.51 -0.53
CA ALA A 177 12.48 11.45 -1.64
C ALA A 177 12.14 12.86 -1.13
N ALA A 178 11.13 13.00 -0.28
CA ALA A 178 10.77 14.26 0.37
C ALA A 178 11.97 14.88 1.11
N CYS A 179 12.73 14.07 1.85
CA CYS A 179 13.91 14.50 2.58
C CYS A 179 15.03 15.00 1.65
N ARG A 180 15.28 14.32 0.54
CA ARG A 180 16.26 14.73 -0.49
C ARG A 180 15.85 16.03 -1.16
N LEU A 181 14.58 16.15 -1.57
CA LEU A 181 14.02 17.35 -2.20
C LEU A 181 14.06 18.56 -1.27
N ALA A 182 13.97 18.35 0.05
CA ALA A 182 14.14 19.38 1.06
C ALA A 182 15.61 19.76 1.34
N GLY A 183 16.59 19.05 0.76
CA GLY A 183 18.01 19.26 1.01
C GLY A 183 18.44 18.96 2.46
N ARG A 184 17.85 17.93 3.08
CA ARG A 184 18.07 17.56 4.48
C ARG A 184 18.74 16.18 4.64
N PRO A 185 19.96 15.96 4.11
CA PRO A 185 20.60 14.64 4.12
C PRO A 185 20.81 14.06 5.52
N GLU A 186 20.95 14.92 6.54
CA GLU A 186 21.11 14.54 7.94
C GLU A 186 19.85 13.84 8.52
N LEU A 187 18.66 14.10 7.96
CA LEU A 187 17.40 13.50 8.36
C LEU A 187 17.08 12.23 7.57
N LEU A 188 17.83 11.90 6.52
CA LEU A 188 17.51 10.82 5.59
C LEU A 188 17.31 9.46 6.27
N PRO A 189 18.15 9.00 7.23
CA PRO A 189 17.92 7.73 7.92
C PRO A 189 16.59 7.71 8.70
N GLY A 190 16.27 8.82 9.37
CA GLY A 190 15.01 8.99 10.10
C GLY A 190 13.80 9.00 9.17
N CYS A 191 13.85 9.77 8.10
CA CYS A 191 12.78 9.81 7.09
C CYS A 191 12.55 8.44 6.44
N ALA A 192 13.63 7.74 6.09
CA ALA A 192 13.53 6.39 5.53
C ALA A 192 12.78 5.44 6.49
N ARG A 193 13.13 5.45 7.78
CA ARG A 193 12.44 4.66 8.80
C ARG A 193 10.99 5.11 8.98
N LEU A 194 10.72 6.42 9.03
CA LEU A 194 9.37 6.97 9.14
C LEU A 194 8.48 6.41 8.02
N GLY A 195 8.95 6.43 6.77
CA GLY A 195 8.20 5.89 5.66
C GLY A 195 7.97 4.38 5.77
N GLU A 196 9.02 3.59 6.07
CA GLU A 196 8.92 2.15 6.18
C GLU A 196 7.93 1.72 7.27
N ASP A 197 8.03 2.28 8.47
CA ASP A 197 7.14 1.96 9.59
C ASP A 197 5.69 2.42 9.31
N ALA A 198 5.50 3.58 8.64
CA ALA A 198 4.18 4.04 8.20
C ALA A 198 3.55 3.07 7.17
N GLY A 199 4.33 2.61 6.19
CA GLY A 199 3.89 1.63 5.21
C GLY A 199 3.56 0.27 5.83
N CYS A 200 4.38 -0.18 6.77
CA CYS A 200 4.12 -1.41 7.53
C CYS A 200 2.82 -1.30 8.36
N ALA A 201 2.63 -0.18 9.05
CA ALA A 201 1.40 0.05 9.82
C ALA A 201 0.16 0.12 8.91
N PHE A 202 0.29 0.76 7.74
CA PHE A 202 -0.77 0.81 6.72
C PHE A 202 -1.19 -0.59 6.31
N GLN A 203 -0.24 -1.49 5.99
CA GLN A 203 -0.55 -2.85 5.56
C GLN A 203 -1.14 -3.69 6.71
N LEU A 204 -0.59 -3.58 7.93
CA LEU A 204 -1.15 -4.27 9.08
C LEU A 204 -2.63 -3.93 9.32
N VAL A 205 -3.03 -2.69 9.06
CA VAL A 205 -4.44 -2.29 9.15
C VAL A 205 -5.25 -2.87 7.99
N ASP A 206 -4.70 -2.91 6.76
CA ASP A 206 -5.38 -3.58 5.63
C ASP A 206 -5.61 -5.06 5.91
N ASP A 207 -4.61 -5.76 6.45
CA ASP A 207 -4.70 -7.17 6.85
C ASP A 207 -5.78 -7.40 7.92
N VAL A 208 -5.95 -6.45 8.85
CA VAL A 208 -7.02 -6.51 9.88
C VAL A 208 -8.39 -6.30 9.26
N LEU A 209 -8.52 -5.37 8.31
CA LEU A 209 -9.78 -5.05 7.66
C LEU A 209 -10.33 -6.22 6.83
N ASP A 210 -9.49 -7.13 6.36
CA ASP A 210 -9.91 -8.36 5.68
C ASP A 210 -10.72 -9.29 6.60
N PHE A 211 -10.51 -9.22 7.93
CA PHE A 211 -11.26 -9.97 8.94
C PHE A 211 -12.41 -9.18 9.60
N GLU A 212 -12.39 -7.85 9.52
CA GLU A 212 -13.40 -6.98 10.16
C GLU A 212 -14.51 -6.53 9.19
N GLY A 213 -14.33 -6.71 7.86
CA GLY A 213 -15.31 -6.30 6.86
C GLY A 213 -16.62 -7.10 6.99
N GLU A 214 -17.77 -6.39 7.05
CA GLU A 214 -19.08 -7.05 6.97
C GLU A 214 -19.36 -7.47 5.52
N PRO A 215 -19.76 -8.75 5.27
CA PRO A 215 -19.98 -9.29 3.93
C PRO A 215 -21.04 -8.53 3.14
N GLU A 216 -22.05 -7.97 3.82
CA GLU A 216 -23.21 -7.35 3.19
C GLU A 216 -23.00 -5.87 2.81
N ALA A 217 -22.07 -5.16 3.46
CA ALA A 217 -21.95 -3.72 3.33
C ALA A 217 -21.07 -3.24 2.15
N CYS A 218 -20.21 -4.10 1.61
CA CYS A 218 -19.15 -3.66 0.68
C CYS A 218 -19.07 -4.37 -0.67
N GLY A 219 -19.84 -5.44 -0.93
CA GLY A 219 -19.65 -6.26 -2.15
C GLY A 219 -18.23 -6.81 -2.27
N LYS A 220 -17.48 -6.89 -1.17
CA LYS A 220 -16.11 -7.42 -1.08
C LYS A 220 -16.17 -8.88 -0.67
N GLU A 221 -15.36 -9.68 -1.34
CA GLU A 221 -15.07 -11.03 -0.89
C GLU A 221 -14.42 -10.96 0.49
N THR A 222 -15.10 -11.49 1.51
CA THR A 222 -14.57 -11.61 2.88
C THR A 222 -13.41 -12.60 2.87
N LEU A 223 -12.36 -12.32 3.64
CA LEU A 223 -11.16 -13.16 3.73
C LEU A 223 -10.46 -13.38 2.38
N LYS A 224 -10.32 -12.31 1.60
CA LYS A 224 -9.63 -12.36 0.31
C LYS A 224 -8.22 -12.92 0.46
N ASP A 225 -7.45 -12.44 1.44
CA ASP A 225 -6.07 -12.89 1.68
C ASP A 225 -6.02 -14.39 2.02
N VAL A 226 -6.97 -14.88 2.83
CA VAL A 226 -7.04 -16.31 3.17
C VAL A 226 -7.39 -17.15 1.94
N ASN A 227 -8.33 -16.69 1.12
CA ASN A 227 -8.72 -17.38 -0.12
C ASN A 227 -7.57 -17.42 -1.13
N GLU A 228 -6.73 -16.40 -1.18
CA GLU A 228 -5.50 -16.35 -1.98
C GLU A 228 -4.35 -17.16 -1.35
N GLY A 229 -4.57 -17.77 -0.19
CA GLY A 229 -3.57 -18.58 0.53
C GLY A 229 -2.53 -17.78 1.28
N LYS A 230 -2.77 -16.49 1.53
CA LYS A 230 -1.88 -15.61 2.29
C LYS A 230 -2.07 -15.83 3.79
N PHE A 231 -0.97 -15.72 4.53
CA PHE A 231 -0.94 -15.81 5.99
C PHE A 231 -0.60 -14.42 6.55
N THR A 232 -1.62 -13.63 6.84
CA THR A 232 -1.45 -12.29 7.43
C THR A 232 -1.33 -12.36 8.96
N LEU A 233 -0.83 -11.30 9.57
CA LEU A 233 -0.52 -11.30 11.00
C LEU A 233 -1.71 -11.69 11.90
N PRO A 234 -2.96 -11.21 11.69
CA PRO A 234 -4.10 -11.64 12.51
C PRO A 234 -4.31 -13.16 12.48
N LEU A 235 -4.22 -13.78 11.31
CA LEU A 235 -4.34 -15.23 11.15
C LEU A 235 -3.17 -15.97 11.83
N ILE A 236 -1.95 -15.49 11.66
CA ILE A 236 -0.75 -16.10 12.28
C ILE A 236 -0.87 -16.09 13.80
N LEU A 237 -1.35 -14.98 14.38
CA LEU A 237 -1.57 -14.88 15.84
C LEU A 237 -2.61 -15.89 16.33
N ALA A 238 -3.73 -16.03 15.62
CA ALA A 238 -4.77 -17.01 15.96
C ALA A 238 -4.23 -18.45 15.88
N LEU A 239 -3.52 -18.79 14.82
CA LEU A 239 -2.93 -20.13 14.63
C LEU A 239 -1.84 -20.47 15.65
N ASN A 240 -1.17 -19.48 16.22
CA ASN A 240 -0.13 -19.67 17.25
C ASN A 240 -0.68 -19.65 18.68
N ASP A 241 -1.95 -19.31 18.88
CA ASP A 241 -2.57 -19.31 20.20
C ASP A 241 -2.86 -20.74 20.66
N PRO A 242 -2.46 -21.14 21.89
CA PRO A 242 -2.65 -22.51 22.37
C PRO A 242 -4.11 -22.95 22.49
N LYS A 243 -5.06 -22.00 22.63
CA LYS A 243 -6.49 -22.30 22.78
C LYS A 243 -7.23 -22.20 21.45
N ALA A 244 -6.97 -21.13 20.70
CA ALA A 244 -7.66 -20.86 19.44
C ALA A 244 -7.04 -21.61 18.24
N GLY A 245 -5.73 -21.93 18.32
CA GLY A 245 -4.98 -22.52 17.19
C GLY A 245 -5.60 -23.78 16.60
N PRO A 246 -5.98 -24.80 17.39
CA PRO A 246 -6.60 -26.01 16.84
C PRO A 246 -7.88 -25.74 16.05
N GLU A 247 -8.73 -24.83 16.53
CA GLU A 247 -9.95 -24.45 15.83
C GLU A 247 -9.69 -23.59 14.60
N ALA A 248 -8.73 -22.65 14.69
CA ALA A 248 -8.29 -21.86 13.55
C ALA A 248 -7.73 -22.75 12.42
N GLU A 249 -6.95 -23.79 12.74
CA GLU A 249 -6.45 -24.75 11.77
C GLU A 249 -7.58 -25.55 11.12
N ARG A 250 -8.57 -26.01 11.91
CA ARG A 250 -9.73 -26.71 11.41
C ARG A 250 -10.55 -25.87 10.43
N LEU A 251 -10.82 -24.60 10.80
CA LEU A 251 -11.58 -23.67 9.98
C LEU A 251 -10.82 -23.30 8.71
N LEU A 252 -9.52 -23.02 8.80
CA LEU A 252 -8.66 -22.75 7.64
C LEU A 252 -8.65 -23.92 6.65
N ALA A 253 -8.58 -25.16 7.15
CA ALA A 253 -8.66 -26.35 6.31
C ALA A 253 -10.03 -26.46 5.60
N ALA A 254 -11.13 -26.13 6.30
CA ALA A 254 -12.47 -26.13 5.74
C ALA A 254 -12.64 -25.03 4.67
N VAL A 255 -12.12 -23.84 4.88
CA VAL A 255 -12.09 -22.75 3.86
C VAL A 255 -11.39 -23.22 2.60
N LYS A 256 -10.21 -23.84 2.72
CA LYS A 256 -9.45 -24.37 1.57
C LYS A 256 -10.18 -25.51 0.85
N ALA A 257 -10.89 -26.36 1.58
CA ALA A 257 -11.66 -27.46 0.99
C ALA A 257 -12.95 -26.97 0.32
N GLY A 258 -13.58 -25.93 0.83
CA GLY A 258 -14.84 -25.38 0.33
C GLY A 258 -14.72 -24.49 -0.92
N ALA A 259 -13.51 -24.03 -1.24
CA ALA A 259 -13.13 -23.28 -2.46
C ALA A 259 -14.24 -22.35 -3.03
N GLY A 260 -14.80 -21.47 -2.18
CA GLY A 260 -15.77 -20.45 -2.61
C GLY A 260 -17.23 -20.91 -2.73
N THR A 261 -17.56 -22.15 -2.42
CA THR A 261 -18.94 -22.67 -2.47
C THR A 261 -19.66 -22.61 -1.12
N ASP A 262 -18.92 -22.67 0.00
CA ASP A 262 -19.44 -22.58 1.36
C ASP A 262 -18.70 -21.43 2.12
N LEU A 263 -19.43 -20.38 2.43
CA LEU A 263 -18.88 -19.20 3.14
C LEU A 263 -18.87 -19.39 4.67
N ALA A 264 -19.58 -20.38 5.21
CA ALA A 264 -19.69 -20.55 6.67
C ALA A 264 -18.33 -20.72 7.36
N PRO A 265 -17.41 -21.59 6.88
CA PRO A 265 -16.09 -21.73 7.51
C PRO A 265 -15.25 -20.43 7.45
N ALA A 266 -15.40 -19.62 6.40
CA ALA A 266 -14.73 -18.35 6.24
C ALA A 266 -15.25 -17.31 7.26
N LEU A 267 -16.57 -17.24 7.44
CA LEU A 267 -17.20 -16.35 8.42
C LEU A 267 -16.84 -16.77 9.86
N ASP A 268 -16.83 -18.07 10.15
CA ASP A 268 -16.42 -18.60 11.45
C ASP A 268 -14.94 -18.29 11.75
N LEU A 269 -14.05 -18.40 10.75
CA LEU A 269 -12.64 -18.05 10.89
C LEU A 269 -12.48 -16.54 11.13
N ALA A 270 -13.21 -15.70 10.40
CA ALA A 270 -13.20 -14.25 10.62
C ALA A 270 -13.68 -13.91 12.05
N ALA A 271 -14.77 -14.51 12.50
CA ALA A 271 -15.29 -14.33 13.85
C ALA A 271 -14.27 -14.77 14.91
N LEU A 272 -13.63 -15.93 14.73
CA LEU A 272 -12.58 -16.40 15.66
C LEU A 272 -11.40 -15.42 15.74
N VAL A 273 -10.93 -14.90 14.60
CA VAL A 273 -9.82 -13.95 14.57
C VAL A 273 -10.21 -12.61 15.20
N ARG A 274 -11.42 -12.11 14.91
CA ARG A 274 -11.93 -10.86 15.45
C ARG A 274 -12.24 -10.97 16.94
N ASP A 275 -13.10 -11.91 17.33
CA ASP A 275 -13.65 -12.04 18.68
C ASP A 275 -12.63 -12.63 19.66
N GLY A 276 -11.65 -13.41 19.14
CA GLY A 276 -10.47 -13.85 19.88
C GLY A 276 -9.45 -12.74 20.16
N GLY A 277 -9.66 -11.53 19.60
CA GLY A 277 -8.81 -10.36 19.85
C GLY A 277 -7.51 -10.33 19.04
N PHE A 278 -7.33 -11.21 18.05
CA PHE A 278 -6.11 -11.31 17.23
C PHE A 278 -6.04 -10.16 16.23
N ALA A 279 -7.16 -9.77 15.61
CA ALA A 279 -7.28 -8.57 14.80
C ALA A 279 -6.92 -7.31 15.61
N ALA A 280 -7.47 -7.17 16.82
CA ALA A 280 -7.15 -6.06 17.71
C ALA A 280 -5.66 -6.07 18.15
N ALA A 281 -5.02 -7.22 18.29
CA ALA A 281 -3.60 -7.33 18.60
C ALA A 281 -2.73 -6.82 17.43
N ALA A 282 -3.04 -7.19 16.19
CA ALA A 282 -2.36 -6.68 15.01
C ALA A 282 -2.57 -5.16 14.85
N ARG A 283 -3.79 -4.65 15.08
CA ARG A 283 -4.09 -3.21 15.07
C ARG A 283 -3.29 -2.44 16.12
N ARG A 284 -3.11 -3.00 17.34
CA ARG A 284 -2.25 -2.41 18.37
C ARG A 284 -0.79 -2.32 17.91
N GLN A 285 -0.27 -3.33 17.21
CA GLN A 285 1.09 -3.26 16.66
C GLN A 285 1.24 -2.13 15.62
N ALA A 286 0.25 -1.94 14.73
CA ALA A 286 0.23 -0.81 13.81
C ALA A 286 0.24 0.53 14.56
N ALA A 287 -0.59 0.68 15.58
CA ALA A 287 -0.64 1.89 16.39
C ALA A 287 0.68 2.18 17.13
N VAL A 288 1.35 1.15 17.66
CA VAL A 288 2.67 1.28 18.29
C VAL A 288 3.71 1.77 17.28
N LYS A 289 3.75 1.20 16.04
CA LYS A 289 4.64 1.67 14.98
C LYS A 289 4.38 3.16 14.67
N ILE A 290 3.14 3.58 14.48
CA ILE A 290 2.78 4.98 14.18
C ILE A 290 3.16 5.93 15.32
N ASN A 291 2.84 5.60 16.56
CA ASN A 291 3.15 6.45 17.71
C ASN A 291 4.66 6.66 17.89
N ALA A 292 5.47 5.66 17.56
CA ALA A 292 6.93 5.76 17.59
C ALA A 292 7.50 6.77 16.57
N LEU A 293 6.72 7.19 15.56
CA LEU A 293 7.14 8.14 14.54
C LEU A 293 6.96 9.61 14.94
N PHE A 294 6.06 9.89 15.89
CA PHE A 294 5.71 11.25 16.27
C PHE A 294 6.90 12.09 16.78
N PRO A 295 7.81 11.56 17.63
CA PRO A 295 8.98 12.32 18.07
C PRO A 295 9.92 12.73 16.94
N LEU A 296 9.94 11.98 15.82
CA LEU A 296 10.71 12.35 14.64
C LEU A 296 10.00 13.45 13.84
N ALA A 297 8.69 13.30 13.60
CA ALA A 297 7.90 14.29 12.88
C ALA A 297 7.93 15.65 13.60
N GLU A 298 7.96 15.69 14.93
CA GLU A 298 8.06 16.91 15.74
C GLU A 298 9.38 17.69 15.55
N LYS A 299 10.42 17.03 15.03
CA LYS A 299 11.72 17.66 14.71
C LYS A 299 11.75 18.31 13.33
N PHE A 300 10.72 18.11 12.51
CA PHE A 300 10.67 18.70 11.17
C PHE A 300 10.49 20.23 11.26
N PRO A 301 11.11 20.99 10.31
CA PRO A 301 11.19 22.45 10.44
C PRO A 301 9.85 23.16 10.31
N ASP A 302 8.92 22.65 9.49
CA ASP A 302 7.58 23.23 9.35
C ASP A 302 6.61 22.57 10.34
N ARG A 303 6.21 23.32 11.36
CA ARG A 303 5.34 22.80 12.44
C ARG A 303 3.93 22.48 11.97
N GLU A 304 3.38 23.26 11.03
CA GLU A 304 2.04 23.03 10.50
C GLU A 304 2.03 21.78 9.62
N GLY A 305 3.03 21.62 8.75
CA GLY A 305 3.23 20.41 7.95
C GLY A 305 3.47 19.17 8.81
N ALA A 306 4.28 19.30 9.87
CA ALA A 306 4.52 18.19 10.81
C ALA A 306 3.24 17.77 11.55
N ALA A 307 2.40 18.72 11.95
CA ALA A 307 1.11 18.41 12.57
C ALA A 307 0.18 17.69 11.59
N ALA A 308 0.04 18.20 10.36
CA ALA A 308 -0.78 17.56 9.32
C ALA A 308 -0.25 16.16 8.96
N LEU A 309 1.06 15.95 8.95
CA LEU A 309 1.65 14.62 8.77
C LEU A 309 1.30 13.68 9.93
N LYS A 310 1.35 14.13 11.18
CA LYS A 310 0.95 13.33 12.36
C LYS A 310 -0.53 12.97 12.31
N ASP A 311 -1.41 13.87 11.90
CA ASP A 311 -2.84 13.61 11.74
C ASP A 311 -3.07 12.52 10.67
N PHE A 312 -2.37 12.62 9.55
CA PHE A 312 -2.42 11.59 8.49
C PHE A 312 -1.94 10.23 9.00
N LEU A 313 -0.80 10.18 9.69
CA LEU A 313 -0.25 8.94 10.26
C LEU A 313 -1.23 8.34 11.29
N SER A 314 -1.86 9.15 12.12
CA SER A 314 -2.88 8.69 13.07
C SER A 314 -4.10 8.10 12.36
N ALA A 315 -4.55 8.76 11.27
CA ALA A 315 -5.65 8.26 10.45
C ALA A 315 -5.34 6.93 9.76
N LEU A 316 -4.07 6.68 9.37
CA LEU A 316 -3.67 5.37 8.83
C LEU A 316 -3.89 4.22 9.83
N ALA A 317 -3.56 4.45 11.11
CA ALA A 317 -3.70 3.43 12.16
C ALA A 317 -5.14 3.20 12.63
N SER A 318 -5.99 4.23 12.54
CA SER A 318 -7.39 4.21 13.02
C SER A 318 -8.42 3.94 11.93
N ARG A 319 -7.99 3.68 10.72
CA ARG A 319 -8.84 3.43 9.56
C ARG A 319 -9.78 2.24 9.80
N THR A 320 -11.07 2.46 9.48
CA THR A 320 -12.12 1.44 9.40
C THR A 320 -12.43 1.14 7.93
N ALA A 321 -13.16 0.08 7.68
CA ALA A 321 -13.51 -0.38 6.33
C ALA A 321 -14.28 0.68 5.51
#